data_efe1fb3b38ac997dad63125a8184a5bc
#
_entry.id   efe1fb3b38ac997dad63125a8184a5bc
#
_cell.length_a   1.000
_cell.length_b   1.000
_cell.length_c   1.000
_cell.angle_alpha   90.00
_cell.angle_beta   90.00
_cell.angle_gamma   90.00
#
_symmetry.space_group_name_H-M   'P 1'
#
loop_
_entity.id
_entity.type
_entity.pdbx_description
1 polymer ?
#
loop_
_entity_poly.entity_id
_entity_poly.type
_entity_poly.pdbx_seq_one_letter_code
_entity_poly.pdbx_strand_id
1 'polypeptide(L)'
;EKMSEIVILGVFVADTSYRAERQPKIGETILGKSFVLGPGGKGSNQSVAAAMAGGDVSFISRLGRDAFADIARATWAKGGVKPVIREDTESYTGAAYIFVEDATGNNAIIISPGAAARITPADIEAQAALIGGAKVAITQLEQPMDAALRFLQIARAAGVTTILNPAPAAKLSDEMLGLCDYATPNETEAEAQAILPVSSIAGAERAAEALRARGDRTASQIA
;
A
#
# COMPACT_ATOMS: atom_id res chain seq x y z
N GLU A 1 8.25 25.00 10.13
CA GLU A 1 8.71 23.87 9.30
C GLU A 1 7.78 23.72 8.10
N LYS A 2 8.31 23.60 6.87
CA LYS A 2 7.47 23.46 5.66
C LYS A 2 6.77 22.10 5.73
N MET A 3 5.45 22.09 5.66
CA MET A 3 4.66 20.84 5.64
C MET A 3 4.94 20.07 4.34
N SER A 4 4.96 18.76 4.40
CA SER A 4 5.19 17.90 3.23
C SER A 4 4.09 18.09 2.20
N GLU A 5 4.47 18.06 0.93
CA GLU A 5 3.52 18.24 -0.18
C GLU A 5 2.73 16.98 -0.48
N ILE A 6 3.31 15.82 -0.19
CA ILE A 6 2.70 14.50 -0.39
C ILE A 6 2.69 13.76 0.93
N VAL A 7 1.52 13.26 1.34
CA VAL A 7 1.38 12.40 2.52
C VAL A 7 0.84 11.05 2.07
N ILE A 8 1.53 9.99 2.46
CA ILE A 8 1.16 8.61 2.10
C ILE A 8 0.89 7.83 3.38
N LEU A 9 -0.27 7.22 3.49
CA LEU A 9 -0.58 6.21 4.49
C LEU A 9 -0.37 4.83 3.88
N GLY A 10 0.33 3.95 4.57
CA GLY A 10 0.51 2.59 4.08
C GLY A 10 1.33 1.72 5.01
N VAL A 11 1.74 0.56 4.50
CA VAL A 11 2.52 -0.40 5.26
C VAL A 11 3.94 -0.55 4.70
N PHE A 12 4.83 -1.01 5.56
CA PHE A 12 6.10 -1.61 5.20
C PHE A 12 6.06 -3.09 5.55
N VAL A 13 6.57 -3.93 4.68
CA VAL A 13 6.86 -5.33 4.96
C VAL A 13 8.29 -5.65 4.52
N ALA A 14 9.00 -6.47 5.30
CA ALA A 14 10.27 -7.01 4.87
C ALA A 14 10.02 -8.19 3.93
N ASP A 15 10.41 -8.06 2.67
CA ASP A 15 10.26 -9.13 1.67
C ASP A 15 11.40 -10.13 1.80
N THR A 16 11.08 -11.34 2.27
CA THR A 16 12.02 -12.47 2.35
C THR A 16 11.78 -13.40 1.16
N SER A 17 12.57 -13.22 0.11
CA SER A 17 12.40 -13.94 -1.15
C SER A 17 13.33 -15.15 -1.24
N TYR A 18 12.77 -16.31 -1.48
CA TYR A 18 13.47 -17.58 -1.62
C TYR A 18 13.23 -18.13 -3.03
N ARG A 19 14.31 -18.29 -3.80
CA ARG A 19 14.25 -18.96 -5.10
C ARG A 19 14.59 -20.44 -4.93
N ALA A 20 13.73 -21.32 -5.41
CA ALA A 20 13.94 -22.76 -5.40
C ALA A 20 13.26 -23.40 -6.61
N GLU A 21 13.57 -24.68 -6.87
CA GLU A 21 12.97 -25.44 -7.98
C GLU A 21 11.44 -25.61 -7.79
N ARG A 22 11.00 -25.81 -6.55
CA ARG A 22 9.60 -25.95 -6.16
C ARG A 22 9.39 -25.58 -4.68
N GLN A 23 8.18 -25.48 -4.25
CA GLN A 23 7.86 -25.40 -2.82
C GLN A 23 8.10 -26.75 -2.13
N PRO A 24 8.59 -26.77 -0.87
CA PRO A 24 8.66 -27.99 -0.07
C PRO A 24 7.24 -28.48 0.27
N LYS A 25 7.08 -29.79 0.34
CA LYS A 25 5.86 -30.42 0.90
C LYS A 25 5.92 -30.36 2.43
N ILE A 26 4.78 -30.54 3.08
CA ILE A 26 4.72 -30.64 4.54
C ILE A 26 5.66 -31.76 5.04
N GLY A 27 6.52 -31.41 6.01
CA GLY A 27 7.54 -32.33 6.55
C GLY A 27 8.82 -32.45 5.72
N GLU A 28 8.92 -31.72 4.62
CA GLU A 28 10.10 -31.78 3.73
C GLU A 28 11.00 -30.56 3.93
N THR A 29 12.30 -30.75 3.82
CA THR A 29 13.29 -29.68 3.69
C THR A 29 13.95 -29.75 2.32
N ILE A 30 14.00 -28.66 1.59
CA ILE A 30 14.70 -28.56 0.30
C ILE A 30 15.76 -27.47 0.36
N LEU A 31 16.75 -27.54 -0.52
CA LEU A 31 17.75 -26.49 -0.67
C LEU A 31 17.24 -25.41 -1.63
N GLY A 32 17.28 -24.16 -1.18
CA GLY A 32 17.05 -23.01 -2.05
C GLY A 32 18.26 -22.68 -2.91
N LYS A 33 18.05 -21.99 -4.03
CA LYS A 33 19.10 -21.50 -4.93
C LYS A 33 19.64 -20.13 -4.53
N SER A 34 18.76 -19.26 -4.03
CA SER A 34 19.13 -17.93 -3.56
C SER A 34 18.13 -17.40 -2.55
N PHE A 35 18.60 -16.41 -1.78
CA PHE A 35 17.81 -15.65 -0.82
C PHE A 35 18.03 -14.15 -1.04
N VAL A 36 16.96 -13.37 -0.98
CA VAL A 36 17.02 -11.90 -0.99
C VAL A 36 16.11 -11.38 0.13
N LEU A 37 16.67 -10.48 0.92
CA LEU A 37 15.91 -9.68 1.89
C LEU A 37 15.86 -8.25 1.39
N GLY A 38 14.66 -7.71 1.24
CA GLY A 38 14.46 -6.37 0.70
C GLY A 38 13.27 -5.63 1.32
N PRO A 39 13.16 -4.34 1.02
CA PRO A 39 12.00 -3.56 1.42
C PRO A 39 10.81 -3.89 0.51
N GLY A 40 9.63 -3.97 1.13
CA GLY A 40 8.34 -4.16 0.46
C GLY A 40 7.25 -3.31 1.10
N GLY A 41 6.01 -3.60 0.73
CA GLY A 41 4.83 -2.82 1.09
C GLY A 41 4.51 -1.73 0.06
N LYS A 42 3.26 -1.75 -0.43
CA LYS A 42 2.82 -0.84 -1.51
C LYS A 42 3.02 0.63 -1.13
N GLY A 43 2.58 1.02 0.06
CA GLY A 43 2.72 2.40 0.53
C GLY A 43 4.17 2.83 0.72
N SER A 44 5.01 1.94 1.26
CA SER A 44 6.45 2.20 1.38
C SER A 44 7.10 2.39 0.00
N ASN A 45 6.80 1.52 -0.96
CA ASN A 45 7.34 1.60 -2.32
C ASN A 45 6.87 2.89 -3.02
N GLN A 46 5.60 3.26 -2.89
CA GLN A 46 5.06 4.51 -3.44
C GLN A 46 5.74 5.74 -2.82
N SER A 47 6.00 5.72 -1.51
CA SER A 47 6.64 6.83 -0.82
C SER A 47 8.09 7.05 -1.29
N VAL A 48 8.84 5.97 -1.45
CA VAL A 48 10.20 6.02 -1.99
C VAL A 48 10.21 6.48 -3.44
N ALA A 49 9.32 5.94 -4.27
CA ALA A 49 9.23 6.33 -5.69
C ALA A 49 8.88 7.82 -5.84
N ALA A 50 7.91 8.32 -5.07
CA ALA A 50 7.52 9.73 -5.10
C ALA A 50 8.65 10.65 -4.61
N ALA A 51 9.39 10.28 -3.56
CA ALA A 51 10.51 11.05 -3.06
C ALA A 51 11.69 11.05 -4.06
N MET A 52 12.01 9.91 -4.66
CA MET A 52 13.04 9.81 -5.71
C MET A 52 12.68 10.59 -6.98
N ALA A 53 11.39 10.79 -7.25
CA ALA A 53 10.91 11.67 -8.31
C ALA A 53 10.97 13.16 -7.95
N GLY A 54 11.49 13.53 -6.77
CA GLY A 54 11.66 14.90 -6.30
C GLY A 54 10.53 15.43 -5.42
N GLY A 55 9.57 14.59 -5.03
CA GLY A 55 8.49 14.95 -4.12
C GLY A 55 8.96 15.15 -2.67
N ASP A 56 8.36 16.07 -1.95
CA ASP A 56 8.49 16.21 -0.50
C ASP A 56 7.46 15.31 0.18
N VAL A 57 7.88 14.10 0.62
CA VAL A 57 7.02 13.01 1.03
C VAL A 57 7.11 12.72 2.52
N SER A 58 5.97 12.71 3.20
CA SER A 58 5.80 12.09 4.53
C SER A 58 5.07 10.76 4.40
N PHE A 59 5.56 9.75 5.11
CA PHE A 59 4.99 8.41 5.12
C PHE A 59 4.49 8.02 6.51
N ILE A 60 3.18 7.85 6.65
CA ILE A 60 2.52 7.44 7.88
C ILE A 60 2.42 5.92 7.90
N SER A 61 2.94 5.29 8.95
CA SER A 61 2.90 3.84 9.12
C SER A 61 3.09 3.43 10.58
N ARG A 62 3.10 2.12 10.83
CA ARG A 62 3.37 1.53 12.15
C ARG A 62 4.36 0.39 12.01
N LEU A 63 5.38 0.38 12.85
CA LEU A 63 6.45 -0.63 12.86
C LEU A 63 6.57 -1.26 14.25
N GLY A 64 7.07 -2.48 14.31
CA GLY A 64 7.60 -3.06 15.54
C GLY A 64 8.95 -2.47 15.93
N ARG A 65 9.59 -3.07 16.94
CA ARG A 65 10.97 -2.76 17.37
C ARG A 65 11.88 -3.96 17.07
N ASP A 66 12.30 -4.09 15.83
CA ASP A 66 13.06 -5.24 15.33
C ASP A 66 13.94 -4.87 14.13
N ALA A 67 14.74 -5.84 13.68
CA ALA A 67 15.65 -5.66 12.54
C ALA A 67 14.93 -5.29 11.23
N PHE A 68 13.66 -5.66 11.06
CA PHE A 68 12.88 -5.29 9.88
C PHE A 68 12.47 -3.82 9.94
N ALA A 69 12.20 -3.27 11.13
CA ALA A 69 12.00 -1.84 11.32
C ALA A 69 13.27 -1.03 10.96
N ASP A 70 14.46 -1.56 11.23
CA ASP A 70 15.71 -0.92 10.85
C ASP A 70 15.89 -0.89 9.32
N ILE A 71 15.50 -1.96 8.62
CA ILE A 71 15.49 -2.00 7.14
C ILE A 71 14.54 -0.94 6.59
N ALA A 72 13.34 -0.80 7.17
CA ALA A 72 12.37 0.21 6.77
C ALA A 72 12.96 1.62 6.89
N ARG A 73 13.50 1.95 8.06
CA ARG A 73 14.09 3.27 8.33
C ARG A 73 15.27 3.59 7.42
N ALA A 74 16.16 2.61 7.19
CA ALA A 74 17.28 2.77 6.26
C ALA A 74 16.82 3.00 4.81
N THR A 75 15.78 2.28 4.38
CA THR A 75 15.18 2.43 3.05
C THR A 75 14.62 3.83 2.86
N TRP A 76 13.85 4.34 3.81
CA TRP A 76 13.25 5.67 3.73
C TRP A 76 14.30 6.78 3.82
N ALA A 77 15.30 6.64 4.68
CA ALA A 77 16.41 7.60 4.78
C ALA A 77 17.16 7.70 3.43
N LYS A 78 17.46 6.56 2.79
CA LYS A 78 18.11 6.53 1.46
C LYS A 78 17.21 7.12 0.37
N GLY A 79 15.90 6.89 0.44
CA GLY A 79 14.91 7.38 -0.54
C GLY A 79 14.51 8.84 -0.34
N GLY A 80 14.90 9.49 0.76
CA GLY A 80 14.51 10.87 1.06
C GLY A 80 13.08 11.02 1.61
N VAL A 81 12.50 9.94 2.13
CA VAL A 81 11.16 9.93 2.73
C VAL A 81 11.23 10.36 4.19
N LYS A 82 10.28 11.16 4.65
CA LYS A 82 10.10 11.57 6.05
C LYS A 82 9.16 10.59 6.76
N PRO A 83 9.65 9.67 7.59
CA PRO A 83 8.80 8.69 8.24
C PRO A 83 8.04 9.32 9.42
N VAL A 84 6.73 9.09 9.48
CA VAL A 84 5.83 9.44 10.58
C VAL A 84 5.32 8.12 11.17
N ILE A 85 6.11 7.55 12.07
CA ILE A 85 5.94 6.17 12.53
C ILE A 85 5.47 6.12 13.97
N ARG A 86 4.39 5.38 14.19
CA ARG A 86 4.05 4.88 15.52
C ARG A 86 4.75 3.55 15.76
N GLU A 87 5.57 3.48 16.81
CA GLU A 87 6.18 2.22 17.23
C GLU A 87 5.17 1.35 18.00
N ASP A 88 5.16 0.07 17.71
CA ASP A 88 4.40 -0.95 18.40
C ASP A 88 5.34 -1.86 19.18
N THR A 89 5.16 -1.90 20.51
CA THR A 89 5.98 -2.75 21.39
C THR A 89 5.42 -4.15 21.57
N GLU A 90 4.21 -4.40 21.09
CA GLU A 90 3.49 -5.65 21.26
C GLU A 90 3.41 -6.48 19.97
N SER A 91 3.96 -5.93 18.85
CA SER A 91 3.94 -6.59 17.56
C SER A 91 5.24 -6.41 16.80
N TYR A 92 5.49 -7.27 15.85
CA TYR A 92 6.64 -7.24 14.94
C TYR A 92 6.36 -6.36 13.72
N THR A 93 7.40 -5.91 13.04
CA THR A 93 7.31 -5.26 11.73
C THR A 93 6.89 -6.29 10.68
N GLY A 94 5.97 -5.91 9.79
CA GLY A 94 5.43 -6.81 8.78
C GLY A 94 6.52 -7.51 7.96
N ALA A 95 6.25 -8.76 7.59
CA ALA A 95 7.13 -9.58 6.77
C ALA A 95 6.35 -10.36 5.73
N ALA A 96 6.97 -10.60 4.57
CA ALA A 96 6.44 -11.47 3.53
C ALA A 96 7.41 -12.60 3.24
N TYR A 97 6.90 -13.83 3.26
CA TYR A 97 7.56 -14.97 2.65
C TYR A 97 7.20 -14.99 1.17
N ILE A 98 8.20 -14.97 0.30
CA ILE A 98 8.03 -14.99 -1.15
C ILE A 98 8.79 -16.18 -1.70
N PHE A 99 8.07 -17.20 -2.13
CA PHE A 99 8.64 -18.27 -2.94
C PHE A 99 8.67 -17.83 -4.40
N VAL A 100 9.81 -18.06 -5.08
CA VAL A 100 9.95 -17.85 -6.52
C VAL A 100 10.41 -19.15 -7.16
N GLU A 101 9.59 -19.70 -8.05
CA GLU A 101 9.94 -20.87 -8.83
C GLU A 101 11.04 -20.55 -9.84
N ASP A 102 12.13 -21.29 -9.80
CA ASP A 102 13.32 -20.96 -10.58
C ASP A 102 13.12 -21.04 -12.08
N ALA A 103 12.35 -22.03 -12.54
CA ALA A 103 12.16 -22.31 -13.96
C ALA A 103 11.23 -21.28 -14.65
N THR A 104 10.20 -20.80 -13.94
CA THR A 104 9.14 -19.96 -14.53
C THR A 104 9.15 -18.53 -14.04
N GLY A 105 9.75 -18.28 -12.86
CA GLY A 105 9.61 -17.00 -12.15
C GLY A 105 8.26 -16.79 -11.45
N ASN A 106 7.35 -17.76 -11.53
CA ASN A 106 6.08 -17.72 -10.78
C ASN A 106 6.36 -17.63 -9.29
N ASN A 107 5.49 -16.95 -8.57
CA ASN A 107 5.65 -16.76 -7.13
C ASN A 107 4.42 -17.19 -6.34
N ALA A 108 4.65 -17.48 -5.05
CA ALA A 108 3.62 -17.65 -4.04
C ALA A 108 4.04 -16.89 -2.80
N ILE A 109 3.09 -16.17 -2.19
CA ILE A 109 3.39 -15.20 -1.15
C ILE A 109 2.52 -15.45 0.07
N ILE A 110 3.16 -15.39 1.25
CA ILE A 110 2.47 -15.31 2.55
C ILE A 110 2.87 -13.99 3.18
N ILE A 111 1.89 -13.14 3.48
CA ILE A 111 2.12 -11.86 4.16
C ILE A 111 1.65 -11.93 5.60
N SER A 112 2.52 -11.50 6.50
CA SER A 112 2.21 -11.26 7.91
C SER A 112 2.37 -9.75 8.18
N PRO A 113 1.27 -8.98 8.22
CA PRO A 113 1.37 -7.51 8.25
C PRO A 113 1.87 -6.94 9.57
N GLY A 114 1.85 -7.72 10.66
CA GLY A 114 2.41 -7.33 11.95
C GLY A 114 1.81 -6.03 12.50
N ALA A 115 2.67 -5.13 12.96
CA ALA A 115 2.28 -3.85 13.54
C ALA A 115 1.41 -3.00 12.62
N ALA A 116 1.60 -3.08 11.31
CA ALA A 116 0.82 -2.32 10.34
C ALA A 116 -0.67 -2.71 10.32
N ALA A 117 -1.02 -3.96 10.65
CA ALA A 117 -2.42 -4.38 10.83
C ALA A 117 -3.10 -3.75 12.04
N ARG A 118 -2.35 -3.07 12.90
CA ARG A 118 -2.85 -2.42 14.13
C ARG A 118 -2.95 -0.89 13.99
N ILE A 119 -2.78 -0.35 12.77
CA ILE A 119 -3.05 1.07 12.50
C ILE A 119 -4.54 1.33 12.73
N THR A 120 -4.84 2.36 13.50
CA THR A 120 -6.23 2.69 13.89
C THR A 120 -6.64 4.06 13.35
N PRO A 121 -7.95 4.36 13.24
CA PRO A 121 -8.43 5.71 12.95
C PRO A 121 -7.87 6.78 13.91
N ALA A 122 -7.63 6.44 15.18
CA ALA A 122 -7.04 7.35 16.15
C ALA A 122 -5.57 7.69 15.82
N ASP A 123 -4.81 6.76 15.25
CA ASP A 123 -3.46 7.02 14.76
C ASP A 123 -3.48 8.04 13.62
N ILE A 124 -4.50 7.97 12.78
CA ILE A 124 -4.68 8.87 11.63
C ILE A 124 -5.13 10.24 12.11
N GLU A 125 -6.06 10.31 13.06
CA GLU A 125 -6.49 11.58 13.67
C GLU A 125 -5.32 12.36 14.28
N ALA A 126 -4.40 11.67 14.92
CA ALA A 126 -3.20 12.29 15.49
C ALA A 126 -2.32 12.98 14.42
N GLN A 127 -2.52 12.66 13.13
CA GLN A 127 -1.81 13.24 12.00
C GLN A 127 -2.68 14.17 11.13
N ALA A 128 -3.87 14.56 11.63
CA ALA A 128 -4.82 15.34 10.84
C ALA A 128 -4.25 16.65 10.28
N ALA A 129 -3.42 17.35 11.05
CA ALA A 129 -2.78 18.58 10.60
C ALA A 129 -1.78 18.33 9.45
N LEU A 130 -1.01 17.25 9.52
CA LEU A 130 -0.08 16.86 8.46
C LEU A 130 -0.84 16.48 7.19
N ILE A 131 -1.90 15.67 7.32
CA ILE A 131 -2.72 15.22 6.19
C ILE A 131 -3.42 16.41 5.53
N GLY A 132 -4.07 17.26 6.33
CA GLY A 132 -4.82 18.42 5.83
C GLY A 132 -3.95 19.54 5.27
N GLY A 133 -2.66 19.56 5.58
CA GLY A 133 -1.70 20.53 5.05
C GLY A 133 -0.98 20.08 3.78
N ALA A 134 -1.21 18.86 3.32
CA ALA A 134 -0.60 18.33 2.11
C ALA A 134 -1.31 18.84 0.84
N LYS A 135 -0.68 18.67 -0.31
CA LYS A 135 -1.31 18.85 -1.63
C LYS A 135 -1.95 17.56 -2.14
N VAL A 136 -1.33 16.42 -1.82
CA VAL A 136 -1.75 15.09 -2.27
C VAL A 136 -1.67 14.10 -1.11
N ALA A 137 -2.72 13.31 -0.96
CA ALA A 137 -2.85 12.23 0.01
C ALA A 137 -3.06 10.90 -0.73
N ILE A 138 -2.19 9.91 -0.48
CA ILE A 138 -2.20 8.62 -1.17
C ILE A 138 -2.37 7.50 -0.16
N THR A 139 -3.20 6.52 -0.46
CA THR A 139 -3.32 5.29 0.34
C THR A 139 -3.63 4.06 -0.51
N GLN A 140 -3.49 2.88 0.08
CA GLN A 140 -3.78 1.57 -0.50
C GLN A 140 -4.66 0.79 0.50
N LEU A 141 -4.75 -0.53 0.36
CA LEU A 141 -5.61 -1.38 1.19
C LEU A 141 -4.83 -2.47 1.96
N GLU A 142 -3.52 -2.30 2.15
CA GLU A 142 -2.71 -3.24 2.94
C GLU A 142 -2.83 -3.01 4.46
N GLN A 143 -3.24 -1.82 4.88
CA GLN A 143 -3.58 -1.48 6.27
C GLN A 143 -5.09 -1.64 6.52
N PRO A 144 -5.55 -1.54 7.78
CA PRO A 144 -6.98 -1.61 8.09
C PRO A 144 -7.81 -0.61 7.30
N MET A 145 -8.95 -1.07 6.77
CA MET A 145 -9.82 -0.31 5.89
C MET A 145 -10.39 0.94 6.56
N ASP A 146 -10.71 0.87 7.84
CA ASP A 146 -11.22 1.99 8.64
C ASP A 146 -10.19 3.11 8.81
N ALA A 147 -8.91 2.74 8.96
CA ALA A 147 -7.80 3.70 8.99
C ALA A 147 -7.62 4.38 7.61
N ALA A 148 -7.69 3.61 6.51
CA ALA A 148 -7.63 4.16 5.16
C ALA A 148 -8.82 5.10 4.88
N LEU A 149 -10.04 4.70 5.29
CA LEU A 149 -11.24 5.52 5.17
C LEU A 149 -11.06 6.84 5.94
N ARG A 150 -10.60 6.78 7.20
CA ARG A 150 -10.38 7.98 8.01
C ARG A 150 -9.34 8.92 7.41
N PHE A 151 -8.27 8.39 6.84
CA PHE A 151 -7.25 9.15 6.13
C PHE A 151 -7.85 9.93 4.95
N LEU A 152 -8.63 9.26 4.11
CA LEU A 152 -9.31 9.89 2.97
C LEU A 152 -10.34 10.95 3.41
N GLN A 153 -11.10 10.68 4.49
CA GLN A 153 -12.06 11.65 5.05
C GLN A 153 -11.36 12.95 5.48
N ILE A 154 -10.24 12.85 6.22
CA ILE A 154 -9.48 14.03 6.67
C ILE A 154 -8.92 14.79 5.48
N ALA A 155 -8.27 14.10 4.54
CA ALA A 155 -7.71 14.71 3.34
C ALA A 155 -8.79 15.44 2.52
N ARG A 156 -9.93 14.78 2.30
CA ARG A 156 -11.05 15.33 1.53
C ARG A 156 -11.67 16.56 2.19
N ALA A 157 -11.88 16.52 3.50
CA ALA A 157 -12.43 17.64 4.27
C ALA A 157 -11.53 18.88 4.21
N ALA A 158 -10.21 18.70 4.05
CA ALA A 158 -9.24 19.77 3.92
C ALA A 158 -9.00 20.22 2.45
N GLY A 159 -9.68 19.61 1.48
CA GLY A 159 -9.51 19.94 0.05
C GLY A 159 -8.21 19.41 -0.57
N VAL A 160 -7.57 18.42 0.06
CA VAL A 160 -6.38 17.76 -0.43
C VAL A 160 -6.75 16.78 -1.54
N THR A 161 -5.97 16.73 -2.62
CA THR A 161 -6.16 15.73 -3.69
C THR A 161 -5.94 14.33 -3.17
N THR A 162 -6.90 13.44 -3.36
CA THR A 162 -6.89 12.07 -2.83
C THR A 162 -6.67 11.04 -3.92
N ILE A 163 -5.74 10.11 -3.67
CA ILE A 163 -5.43 9.00 -4.58
C ILE A 163 -5.54 7.69 -3.81
N LEU A 164 -6.33 6.76 -4.32
CA LEU A 164 -6.46 5.41 -3.79
C LEU A 164 -5.93 4.39 -4.82
N ASN A 165 -4.95 3.60 -4.41
CA ASN A 165 -4.63 2.35 -5.09
C ASN A 165 -5.39 1.22 -4.39
N PRO A 166 -6.45 0.64 -4.97
CA PRO A 166 -7.35 -0.29 -4.28
C PRO A 166 -6.75 -1.72 -4.19
N ALA A 167 -5.49 -1.81 -3.84
CA ALA A 167 -4.68 -3.02 -3.75
C ALA A 167 -4.30 -3.37 -2.30
N PRO A 168 -4.43 -4.65 -1.88
CA PRO A 168 -5.00 -5.78 -2.63
C PRO A 168 -6.49 -5.62 -2.90
N ALA A 169 -7.00 -6.36 -3.89
CA ALA A 169 -8.40 -6.30 -4.29
C ALA A 169 -9.34 -6.55 -3.10
N ALA A 170 -10.21 -5.59 -2.81
CA ALA A 170 -11.20 -5.65 -1.75
C ALA A 170 -12.46 -4.87 -2.18
N LYS A 171 -13.62 -5.28 -1.70
CA LYS A 171 -14.87 -4.56 -2.00
C LYS A 171 -14.88 -3.22 -1.25
N LEU A 172 -14.94 -2.12 -1.98
CA LEU A 172 -15.02 -0.77 -1.45
C LEU A 172 -16.47 -0.31 -1.29
N SER A 173 -16.72 0.52 -0.28
CA SER A 173 -17.99 1.26 -0.14
C SER A 173 -18.03 2.43 -1.13
N ASP A 174 -19.25 2.83 -1.50
CA ASP A 174 -19.45 4.03 -2.33
C ASP A 174 -18.97 5.30 -1.59
N GLU A 175 -19.05 5.32 -0.24
CA GLU A 175 -18.45 6.37 0.56
C GLU A 175 -16.94 6.50 0.28
N MET A 176 -16.20 5.39 0.35
CA MET A 176 -14.75 5.41 0.16
C MET A 176 -14.37 5.83 -1.26
N LEU A 177 -15.09 5.34 -2.26
CA LEU A 177 -14.90 5.76 -3.65
C LEU A 177 -15.23 7.25 -3.84
N GLY A 178 -16.30 7.75 -3.24
CA GLY A 178 -16.68 9.17 -3.29
C GLY A 178 -15.69 10.14 -2.64
N LEU A 179 -14.79 9.64 -1.80
CA LEU A 179 -13.70 10.41 -1.20
C LEU A 179 -12.47 10.52 -2.10
N CYS A 180 -12.38 9.73 -3.17
CA CYS A 180 -11.22 9.68 -4.04
C CYS A 180 -11.36 10.67 -5.21
N ASP A 181 -10.30 11.44 -5.49
CA ASP A 181 -10.17 12.17 -6.77
C ASP A 181 -9.64 11.23 -7.85
N TYR A 182 -8.76 10.28 -7.47
CA TYR A 182 -8.20 9.27 -8.38
C TYR A 182 -8.22 7.89 -7.71
N ALA A 183 -8.60 6.88 -8.50
CA ALA A 183 -8.40 5.47 -8.15
C ALA A 183 -7.54 4.81 -9.25
N THR A 184 -6.56 3.97 -8.87
CA THR A 184 -5.60 3.33 -9.77
C THR A 184 -5.64 1.80 -9.63
N PRO A 185 -6.78 1.15 -9.97
CA PRO A 185 -6.88 -0.31 -9.94
C PRO A 185 -6.12 -0.94 -11.11
N ASN A 186 -5.54 -2.13 -10.91
CA ASN A 186 -5.21 -3.03 -11.99
C ASN A 186 -6.48 -3.78 -12.48
N GLU A 187 -6.35 -4.67 -13.47
CA GLU A 187 -7.49 -5.40 -14.03
C GLU A 187 -8.27 -6.18 -12.98
N THR A 188 -7.57 -6.94 -12.11
CA THR A 188 -8.19 -7.76 -11.06
C THR A 188 -8.89 -6.89 -10.00
N GLU A 189 -8.29 -5.78 -9.64
CA GLU A 189 -8.85 -4.82 -8.70
C GLU A 189 -10.08 -4.11 -9.29
N ALA A 190 -10.01 -3.74 -10.57
CA ALA A 190 -11.12 -3.15 -11.29
C ALA A 190 -12.29 -4.13 -11.45
N GLU A 191 -12.02 -5.40 -11.78
CA GLU A 191 -13.03 -6.46 -11.82
C GLU A 191 -13.74 -6.62 -10.47
N ALA A 192 -12.98 -6.62 -9.37
CA ALA A 192 -13.54 -6.73 -8.02
C ALA A 192 -14.46 -5.55 -7.65
N GLN A 193 -14.17 -4.34 -8.17
CA GLN A 193 -14.96 -3.14 -7.90
C GLN A 193 -16.16 -3.00 -8.82
N ALA A 194 -15.97 -3.23 -10.11
CA ALA A 194 -16.99 -3.01 -11.14
C ALA A 194 -17.94 -4.22 -11.30
N ILE A 195 -17.54 -5.39 -10.81
CA ILE A 195 -18.23 -6.68 -11.04
C ILE A 195 -18.38 -6.97 -12.55
N LEU A 196 -17.40 -6.55 -13.33
CA LEU A 196 -17.34 -6.68 -14.80
C LEU A 196 -15.96 -7.23 -15.20
N PRO A 197 -15.87 -8.15 -16.18
CA PRO A 197 -14.58 -8.65 -16.66
C PRO A 197 -13.74 -7.53 -17.29
N VAL A 198 -12.45 -7.48 -16.96
CA VAL A 198 -11.47 -6.53 -17.51
C VAL A 198 -10.37 -7.31 -18.23
N SER A 199 -10.69 -7.82 -19.41
CA SER A 199 -9.75 -8.59 -20.26
C SER A 199 -9.38 -7.85 -21.57
N SER A 200 -9.78 -6.59 -21.71
CA SER A 200 -9.55 -5.75 -22.89
C SER A 200 -9.67 -4.28 -22.53
N ILE A 201 -9.16 -3.39 -23.36
CA ILE A 201 -9.31 -1.93 -23.22
C ILE A 201 -10.78 -1.54 -23.09
N ALA A 202 -11.66 -2.08 -23.91
CA ALA A 202 -13.10 -1.82 -23.83
C ALA A 202 -13.72 -2.34 -22.50
N GLY A 203 -13.17 -3.41 -21.92
CA GLY A 203 -13.52 -3.89 -20.59
C GLY A 203 -13.09 -2.92 -19.50
N ALA A 204 -11.87 -2.39 -19.62
CA ALA A 204 -11.33 -1.38 -18.72
C ALA A 204 -12.15 -0.08 -18.74
N GLU A 205 -12.52 0.40 -19.92
CA GLU A 205 -13.38 1.60 -20.08
C GLU A 205 -14.74 1.41 -19.38
N ARG A 206 -15.41 0.26 -19.58
CA ARG A 206 -16.68 -0.03 -18.91
C ARG A 206 -16.54 -0.13 -17.39
N ALA A 207 -15.45 -0.72 -16.89
CA ALA A 207 -15.16 -0.79 -15.47
C ALA A 207 -14.93 0.62 -14.89
N ALA A 208 -14.20 1.46 -15.59
CA ALA A 208 -13.96 2.85 -15.22
C ALA A 208 -15.28 3.65 -15.16
N GLU A 209 -16.18 3.49 -16.16
CA GLU A 209 -17.51 4.11 -16.14
C GLU A 209 -18.36 3.63 -14.95
N ALA A 210 -18.34 2.33 -14.64
CA ALA A 210 -19.05 1.78 -13.49
C ALA A 210 -18.52 2.33 -12.16
N LEU A 211 -17.21 2.50 -12.01
CA LEU A 211 -16.61 3.12 -10.83
C LEU A 211 -16.99 4.60 -10.70
N ARG A 212 -16.97 5.35 -11.80
CA ARG A 212 -17.42 6.75 -11.84
C ARG A 212 -18.88 6.90 -11.41
N ALA A 213 -19.75 6.00 -11.85
CA ALA A 213 -21.15 6.00 -11.46
C ALA A 213 -21.36 5.77 -9.96
N ARG A 214 -20.41 5.12 -9.26
CA ARG A 214 -20.43 4.87 -7.82
C ARG A 214 -19.85 6.01 -6.98
N GLY A 215 -19.35 7.09 -7.59
CA GLY A 215 -18.85 8.26 -6.88
C GLY A 215 -17.38 8.59 -7.12
N ASP A 216 -16.64 7.75 -7.86
CA ASP A 216 -15.30 8.09 -8.32
C ASP A 216 -15.38 9.28 -9.30
N ARG A 217 -14.80 10.42 -8.91
CA ARG A 217 -14.85 11.65 -9.70
C ARG A 217 -13.97 11.61 -10.94
N THR A 218 -12.97 10.77 -10.91
CA THR A 218 -12.03 10.59 -12.02
C THR A 218 -11.62 9.13 -12.09
N ALA A 219 -12.42 8.33 -12.72
CA ALA A 219 -11.98 7.01 -13.05
C ALA A 219 -10.76 7.12 -13.92
N SER A 220 -9.64 6.89 -13.32
CA SER A 220 -8.67 6.87 -13.92
C SER A 220 -7.84 5.98 -14.66
N GLN A 221 -6.88 5.50 -14.49
CA GLN A 221 -6.05 4.58 -15.24
C GLN A 221 -6.23 3.18 -14.64
N ILE A 222 -6.91 2.30 -15.39
CA ILE A 222 -6.73 0.87 -15.25
C ILE A 222 -5.42 0.58 -15.96
N ALA A 223 -4.39 0.24 -15.20
CA ALA A 223 -3.04 0.01 -15.71
C ALA A 223 -2.92 -1.36 -16.34
#